data_fbef2d98e2329588a2b8ad447785e0c1
#
_entry.id   fbef2d98e2329588a2b8ad447785e0c1
#
_cell.length_a   1.000
_cell.length_b   1.000
_cell.length_c   1.000
_cell.angle_alpha   90.00
_cell.angle_beta   90.00
_cell.angle_gamma   90.00
#
_symmetry.space_group_name_H-M   'P 1'
#
loop_
_entity.id
_entity.type
_entity.pdbx_description
1 polymer ?
#
loop_
_entity_poly.entity_id
_entity_poly.type
_entity_poly.pdbx_seq_one_letter_code
_entity_poly.pdbx_strand_id
1 'polypeptide(L)' 'MIIPWQELPTETLENIVESVVLREGTDYGSHEFSLEQKKQHLLNKIHNGSAEIVWSELHESIDIKDKMEFLK' A
#
# COMPACT_ATOMS: atom_id res chain seq x y z
N MET A 1 10.36 -3.69 -9.52
CA MET A 1 11.45 -3.19 -8.67
C MET A 1 10.89 -2.84 -7.31
N ILE A 2 11.53 -3.34 -6.28
CA ILE A 2 11.04 -3.15 -4.92
C ILE A 2 11.67 -1.90 -4.35
N ILE A 3 10.84 -1.07 -3.72
CA ILE A 3 11.30 0.17 -3.11
C ILE A 3 11.25 0.00 -1.59
N PRO A 4 12.39 0.11 -0.91
CA PRO A 4 12.37 -0.03 0.55
C PRO A 4 11.68 1.17 1.19
N TRP A 5 10.71 0.88 2.02
CA TRP A 5 9.93 1.95 2.64
C TRP A 5 10.78 2.75 3.63
N GLN A 6 11.85 2.16 4.13
CA GLN A 6 12.69 2.86 5.10
C GLN A 6 13.42 4.04 4.48
N GLU A 7 13.56 4.04 3.16
CA GLU A 7 14.25 5.13 2.48
C GLU A 7 13.31 6.25 2.08
N LEU A 8 12.04 6.09 2.34
CA LEU A 8 11.06 7.09 1.99
C LEU A 8 10.68 7.92 3.20
N PRO A 9 10.51 9.23 3.00
CA PRO A 9 9.94 10.05 4.09
C PRO A 9 8.55 9.55 4.44
N THR A 10 8.18 9.76 5.70
CA THR A 10 6.86 9.34 6.15
C THR A 10 5.76 9.94 5.29
N GLU A 11 5.92 11.19 4.95
CA GLU A 11 4.91 11.87 4.15
C GLU A 11 4.74 11.22 2.79
N THR A 12 5.86 10.89 2.16
CA THR A 12 5.82 10.23 0.86
C THR A 12 5.18 8.86 0.97
N LEU A 13 5.52 8.12 2.01
CA LEU A 13 4.96 6.80 2.20
C LEU A 13 3.44 6.87 2.39
N GLU A 14 2.99 7.83 3.16
CA GLU A 14 1.55 7.99 3.36
C GLU A 14 0.83 8.35 2.06
N ASN A 15 1.46 9.17 1.25
CA ASN A 15 0.87 9.52 -0.03
C ASN A 15 0.75 8.31 -0.94
N ILE A 16 1.75 7.46 -0.94
CA ILE A 16 1.72 6.25 -1.76
C ILE A 16 0.60 5.34 -1.28
N VAL A 17 0.50 5.14 0.02
CA VAL A 17 -0.52 4.28 0.58
C VAL A 17 -1.91 4.81 0.25
N GLU A 18 -2.10 6.10 0.41
CA GLU A 18 -3.39 6.70 0.12
C GLU A 18 -3.76 6.53 -1.36
N SER A 19 -2.78 6.73 -2.22
CA SER A 19 -3.02 6.59 -3.65
C SER A 19 -3.45 5.17 -4.00
N VAL A 20 -2.80 4.18 -3.41
CA VAL A 20 -3.13 2.80 -3.67
C VAL A 20 -4.52 2.47 -3.16
N VAL A 21 -4.84 2.92 -1.95
CA VAL A 21 -6.15 2.64 -1.37
C VAL A 21 -7.25 3.23 -2.23
N LEU A 22 -7.05 4.45 -2.69
CA LEU A 22 -8.06 5.10 -3.52
C LEU A 22 -8.22 4.42 -4.87
N ARG A 23 -7.11 3.94 -5.41
CA ARG A 23 -7.17 3.31 -6.73
C ARG A 23 -7.84 1.97 -6.69
N GLU A 24 -7.73 1.27 -5.57
CA GLU A 24 -8.25 -0.07 -5.48
C GLU A 24 -9.76 -0.13 -5.34
N GLY A 25 -10.42 0.97 -5.45
CA GLY A 25 -11.85 0.94 -5.39
C GLY A 25 -12.34 0.89 -3.96
N THR A 26 -12.78 1.98 -3.53
CA THR A 26 -13.14 2.14 -2.14
C THR A 26 -14.62 1.94 -1.92
N ASP A 27 -15.31 1.43 -2.90
CA ASP A 27 -16.75 1.36 -2.80
C ASP A 27 -17.28 0.05 -2.23
N TYR A 28 -16.43 -0.93 -2.05
CA TYR A 28 -16.89 -2.19 -1.52
C TYR A 28 -16.78 -2.18 0.00
N GLY A 29 -17.89 -2.38 0.67
CA GLY A 29 -17.92 -2.44 2.12
C GLY A 29 -17.35 -1.20 2.76
N SER A 30 -17.44 -0.09 2.11
CA SER A 30 -16.73 1.08 2.53
C SER A 30 -17.25 1.66 3.84
N HIS A 31 -18.47 1.38 4.20
CA HIS A 31 -18.99 1.95 5.43
C HIS A 31 -18.43 1.26 6.67
N GLU A 32 -17.68 0.19 6.50
CA GLU A 32 -17.06 -0.46 7.65
C GLU A 32 -15.71 0.11 7.98
N PHE A 33 -15.02 0.63 6.98
CA PHE A 33 -13.68 1.16 7.19
C PHE A 33 -13.57 2.50 6.49
N SER A 34 -13.14 3.49 7.24
CA SER A 34 -12.84 4.78 6.65
C SER A 34 -11.55 4.71 5.86
N LEU A 35 -11.31 5.74 5.07
CA LEU A 35 -10.04 5.84 4.33
C LEU A 35 -8.86 5.78 5.28
N GLU A 36 -8.97 6.47 6.41
CA GLU A 36 -7.89 6.49 7.39
C GLU A 36 -7.60 5.10 7.92
N GLN A 37 -8.61 4.33 8.20
CA GLN A 37 -8.40 3.00 8.73
C GLN A 37 -7.74 2.10 7.69
N LYS A 38 -8.12 2.23 6.45
CA LYS A 38 -7.50 1.44 5.39
C LYS A 38 -6.05 1.83 5.21
N LYS A 39 -5.75 3.11 5.28
CA LYS A 39 -4.37 3.58 5.18
C LYS A 39 -3.54 3.02 6.31
N GLN A 40 -4.04 3.10 7.53
CA GLN A 40 -3.31 2.60 8.68
C GLN A 40 -3.08 1.09 8.58
N HIS A 41 -4.08 0.39 8.15
CA HIS A 41 -3.95 -1.05 7.99
C HIS A 41 -2.83 -1.40 7.01
N LEU A 42 -2.81 -0.71 5.89
CA LEU A 42 -1.80 -0.97 4.87
C LEU A 42 -0.42 -0.53 5.35
N LEU A 43 -0.35 0.60 6.04
CA LEU A 43 0.92 1.05 6.60
C LEU A 43 1.49 0.04 7.58
N ASN A 44 0.64 -0.53 8.41
CA ASN A 44 1.08 -1.53 9.35
C ASN A 44 1.64 -2.76 8.64
N LYS A 45 1.02 -3.16 7.56
CA LYS A 45 1.52 -4.28 6.79
C LYS A 45 2.89 -3.99 6.21
N ILE A 46 3.10 -2.79 5.74
CA ILE A 46 4.40 -2.40 5.20
C ILE A 46 5.44 -2.40 6.31
N HIS A 47 5.09 -1.85 7.46
CA HIS A 47 6.04 -1.72 8.55
C HIS A 47 6.45 -3.06 9.12
N ASN A 48 5.54 -4.03 9.15
CA ASN A 48 5.89 -5.33 9.73
C ASN A 48 6.36 -6.33 8.67
N GLY A 49 6.50 -5.89 7.43
CA GLY A 49 7.07 -6.75 6.40
C GLY A 49 6.07 -7.62 5.67
N SER A 50 4.79 -7.46 5.92
CA SER A 50 3.79 -8.25 5.23
C SER A 50 3.49 -7.73 3.83
N ALA A 51 3.84 -6.50 3.55
CA ALA A 51 3.62 -5.91 2.24
C ALA A 51 4.85 -5.12 1.84
N GLU A 52 5.02 -4.94 0.55
CA GLU A 52 6.17 -4.19 0.06
C GLU A 52 5.75 -3.30 -1.08
N ILE A 53 6.50 -2.23 -1.26
CA ILE A 53 6.23 -1.24 -2.28
C ILE A 53 7.01 -1.64 -3.53
N VAL A 54 6.33 -1.64 -4.67
CA VAL A 54 6.97 -2.01 -5.93
C VAL A 54 6.69 -0.96 -6.97
N TRP A 55 7.67 -0.76 -7.84
CA TRP A 55 7.51 0.11 -8.98
C TRP A 55 7.14 -0.73 -10.19
N SER A 56 6.07 -0.39 -10.85
CA SER A 56 5.63 -1.11 -12.04
C SER A 56 6.02 -0.30 -13.27
N GLU A 57 6.95 -0.82 -14.04
CA GLU A 57 7.37 -0.14 -15.25
C GLU A 57 6.29 -0.21 -16.33
N LEU A 58 5.52 -1.27 -16.28
CA LEU A 58 4.46 -1.44 -17.26
C LEU A 58 3.41 -0.34 -17.12
N HIS A 59 3.04 -0.04 -15.88
CA HIS A 59 2.03 0.97 -15.62
C HIS A 59 2.61 2.31 -15.23
N GLU A 60 3.93 2.36 -15.08
CA GLU A 60 4.63 3.58 -14.67
C GLU A 60 4.02 4.15 -13.41
N SER A 61 3.78 3.28 -12.46
CA SER A 61 3.18 3.71 -11.21
C SER A 61 3.68 2.83 -10.08
N ILE A 62 3.39 3.27 -8.86
CA ILE A 62 3.81 2.57 -7.67
C ILE A 62 2.64 1.74 -7.16
N ASP A 63 2.94 0.51 -6.78
CA ASP A 63 1.95 -0.39 -6.22
C ASP A 63 2.45 -0.95 -4.91
N ILE A 64 1.53 -1.56 -4.17
CA ILE A 64 1.87 -2.24 -2.93
C ILE A 64 1.39 -3.67 -3.05
N LYS A 65 2.29 -4.61 -2.84
CA LYS A 65 1.97 -6.02 -2.96
C LYS A 65 2.05 -6.70 -1.61
N ASP A 66 1.13 -7.58 -1.39
CA ASP A 66 1.07 -8.33 -0.14
C ASP A 66 1.96 -9.55 -0.26
N LYS A 67 2.98 -9.62 0.58
CA LYS A 67 3.94 -10.71 0.50
C LYS A 67 3.33 -12.03 0.92
N MET A 68 2.29 -11.98 1.75
CA MET A 68 1.69 -13.21 2.22
C MET A 68 1.07 -14.03 1.10
N GLU A 69 0.74 -13.38 0.00
CA GLU A 69 0.12 -14.10 -1.10
C GLU A 69 1.08 -15.06 -1.76
N PHE A 70 2.37 -14.86 -1.59
CA PHE A 70 3.35 -15.71 -2.23
C PHE A 70 3.63 -16.98 -1.44
N LEU A 71 3.10 -17.07 -0.25
CA LEU A 71 3.38 -18.21 0.61
C LEU A 71 2.42 -19.37 0.41
N LYS A 72 1.48 -19.19 -0.45
CA LYS A 72 0.48 -20.24 -0.66
C LYS A 72 0.93 -21.37 -1.56
#